data_17357969310a267a9ff910ee3a71b219
#
_entry.id   17357969310a267a9ff910ee3a71b219
#
_cell.length_a   1.000
_cell.length_b   1.000
_cell.length_c   1.000
_cell.angle_alpha   90.00
_cell.angle_beta   90.00
_cell.angle_gamma   90.00
#
_symmetry.space_group_name_H-M   'P 1'
#
loop_
_entity.id
_entity.type
_entity.pdbx_description
1 polymer ?
#
loop_
_entity_poly.entity_id
_entity_poly.type
_entity_poly.pdbx_seq_one_letter_code
_entity_poly.pdbx_strand_id
1 'polypeptide(L)' 'MEILYQDNRILVCIKPSGVVSTDEPGGMPQRIRDCLGDAHACVRTVHRLDAAVAGVMVLARSRMAAELLSEQVRA' A
#
# COMPACT_ATOMS: atom_id res chain seq x y z
N MET A 1 -8.62 -8.77 -3.31
CA MET A 1 -7.76 -7.94 -2.41
C MET A 1 -8.54 -7.62 -1.16
N GLU A 2 -7.99 -7.93 -0.01
CA GLU A 2 -8.68 -7.66 1.26
C GLU A 2 -8.24 -6.31 1.82
N ILE A 3 -9.14 -5.34 1.79
CA ILE A 3 -8.93 -4.00 2.33
C ILE A 3 -9.62 -3.95 3.69
N LEU A 4 -8.85 -3.68 4.75
CA LEU A 4 -9.35 -3.63 6.12
C LEU A 4 -9.90 -2.25 6.49
N TYR A 5 -9.32 -1.19 5.92
CA TYR A 5 -9.71 0.19 6.18
C TYR A 5 -9.22 1.08 5.05
N GLN A 6 -9.98 2.12 4.72
CA GLN A 6 -9.50 3.15 3.80
C GLN A 6 -10.22 4.48 4.06
N ASP A 7 -9.49 5.57 3.82
CA ASP A 7 -10.01 6.93 3.81
C ASP A 7 -9.23 7.75 2.76
N ASN A 8 -9.31 9.08 2.83
CA ASN A 8 -8.63 9.95 1.86
C ASN A 8 -7.12 9.97 2.02
N ARG A 9 -6.59 9.47 3.12
CA ARG A 9 -5.17 9.59 3.47
C ARG A 9 -4.44 8.26 3.50
N ILE A 10 -5.07 7.22 4.01
CA ILE A 10 -4.45 5.91 4.18
C ILE A 10 -5.35 4.78 3.70
N LEU A 11 -4.71 3.66 3.44
CA LEU A 11 -5.39 2.40 3.14
C LEU A 11 -4.66 1.29 3.88
N VAL A 12 -5.40 0.44 4.57
CA VAL A 12 -4.85 -0.71 5.29
C VAL A 12 -5.38 -1.97 4.64
N CYS A 13 -4.50 -2.88 4.28
CA CYS A 13 -4.88 -4.10 3.56
C CYS A 13 -4.02 -5.28 4.00
N ILE A 14 -4.40 -6.45 3.52
CA ILE A 14 -3.61 -7.67 3.69
C ILE A 14 -2.79 -7.90 2.42
N LYS A 15 -1.47 -7.95 2.55
CA LYS A 15 -0.58 -8.36 1.45
C LYS A 15 -0.52 -9.88 1.42
N PRO A 16 -0.91 -10.51 0.31
CA PRO A 16 -0.75 -11.96 0.20
C PRO A 16 0.71 -12.35 0.02
N SER A 17 1.03 -13.58 0.40
CA SER A 17 2.33 -14.18 0.10
C SER A 17 2.53 -14.24 -1.41
N GLY A 18 3.74 -13.97 -1.86
CA GLY A 18 4.10 -14.01 -3.28
C GLY A 18 3.89 -12.71 -4.04
N VAL A 19 3.40 -11.65 -3.36
CA VAL A 19 3.18 -10.33 -3.96
C VAL A 19 4.21 -9.35 -3.43
N VAL A 20 4.89 -8.61 -4.31
CA VAL A 20 5.88 -7.60 -3.90
C VAL A 20 5.17 -6.35 -3.36
N SER A 21 5.83 -5.68 -2.42
CA SER A 21 5.29 -4.47 -1.80
C SER A 21 5.45 -3.21 -2.65
N THR A 22 6.39 -3.23 -3.60
CA THR A 22 6.80 -2.05 -4.36
C THR A 22 5.86 -1.74 -5.52
N ASP A 23 5.93 -0.49 -6.01
CA ASP A 23 5.10 -0.01 -7.12
C ASP A 23 5.69 -0.46 -8.46
N GLU A 24 5.47 -1.73 -8.76
CA GLU A 24 5.85 -2.34 -10.03
C GLU A 24 4.69 -3.22 -10.51
N PRO A 25 4.70 -3.68 -11.77
CA PRO A 25 3.64 -4.55 -12.28
C PRO A 25 3.44 -5.77 -11.39
N GLY A 26 2.20 -5.98 -10.95
CA GLY A 26 1.85 -7.08 -10.05
C GLY A 26 2.11 -6.80 -8.57
N GLY A 27 2.69 -5.65 -8.23
CA GLY A 27 2.93 -5.26 -6.83
C GLY A 27 1.68 -4.73 -6.13
N MET A 28 1.80 -4.47 -4.83
CA MET A 28 0.67 -4.03 -4.02
C MET A 28 0.02 -2.73 -4.51
N PRO A 29 0.76 -1.66 -4.83
CA PRO A 29 0.11 -0.45 -5.32
C PRO A 29 -0.72 -0.68 -6.59
N GLN A 30 -0.22 -1.46 -7.53
CA GLN A 30 -0.95 -1.77 -8.76
C GLN A 30 -2.23 -2.56 -8.46
N ARG A 31 -2.15 -3.56 -7.59
CA ARG A 31 -3.31 -4.36 -7.20
C ARG A 31 -4.38 -3.52 -6.51
N ILE A 32 -3.95 -2.55 -5.71
CA ILE A 32 -4.88 -1.64 -5.03
C ILE A 32 -5.57 -0.72 -6.05
N ARG A 33 -4.83 -0.16 -7.01
CA ARG A 33 -5.43 0.65 -8.08
C ARG A 33 -6.46 -0.15 -8.86
N ASP A 34 -6.15 -1.39 -9.17
CA ASP A 34 -7.08 -2.28 -9.86
C ASP A 34 -8.35 -2.53 -9.04
N CYS A 35 -8.18 -2.75 -7.73
CA CYS A 35 -9.28 -2.97 -6.81
C CYS A 35 -10.17 -1.71 -6.68
N LEU A 36 -9.56 -0.53 -6.66
CA LEU A 36 -10.28 0.75 -6.60
C LEU A 36 -10.93 1.13 -7.93
N GLY A 37 -10.52 0.49 -9.02
CA GLY A 37 -10.99 0.83 -10.35
C GLY A 37 -10.45 2.17 -10.84
N ASP A 38 -9.29 2.61 -10.35
CA ASP A 38 -8.69 3.89 -10.70
C ASP A 38 -7.19 3.70 -10.95
N ALA A 39 -6.82 3.66 -12.23
CA ALA A 39 -5.43 3.44 -12.66
C ALA A 39 -4.50 4.59 -12.27
N HIS A 40 -5.03 5.76 -11.95
CA HIS A 40 -4.26 6.94 -11.57
C HIS A 40 -4.32 7.26 -10.08
N ALA A 41 -4.91 6.38 -9.27
CA ALA A 41 -5.00 6.59 -7.83
C ALA A 41 -3.59 6.72 -7.23
N CYS A 42 -3.43 7.69 -6.35
CA CYS A 42 -2.19 7.84 -5.58
C CYS A 42 -2.17 6.76 -4.51
N VAL A 43 -1.25 5.82 -4.65
CA VAL A 43 -1.04 4.73 -3.69
C VAL A 43 0.46 4.61 -3.49
N ARG A 44 0.94 4.97 -2.28
CA ARG A 44 2.37 5.02 -1.99
C ARG A 44 2.71 4.10 -0.83
N THR A 45 3.81 3.38 -0.97
CA THR A 45 4.32 2.53 0.11
C THR A 45 5.06 3.39 1.13
N VAL A 46 4.85 3.09 2.41
CA VAL A 46 5.55 3.73 3.53
C VAL A 46 6.39 2.74 4.31
N HIS A 47 6.17 1.47 4.08
CA HIS A 47 6.98 0.36 4.57
C HIS A 47 6.82 -0.79 3.58
N ARG A 48 7.61 -1.84 3.75
CA ARG A 48 7.54 -2.98 2.86
C ARG A 48 7.60 -4.29 3.64
N LEU A 49 6.96 -5.30 3.08
CA LEU A 49 7.09 -6.69 3.52
C LEU A 49 7.75 -7.47 2.39
N ASP A 50 8.56 -8.45 2.73
CA ASP A 50 9.16 -9.33 1.72
C ASP A 50 8.06 -10.02 0.90
N ALA A 51 8.35 -10.30 -0.37
CA ALA A 51 7.37 -10.91 -1.27
C ALA A 51 6.76 -12.19 -0.68
N ALA A 52 7.57 -13.01 -0.05
CA ALA A 52 7.13 -14.29 0.53
C ALA A 52 6.27 -14.12 1.80
N VAL A 53 6.24 -12.92 2.40
CA VAL A 53 5.56 -12.68 3.67
C VAL A 53 4.15 -12.15 3.42
N ALA A 54 3.16 -12.78 4.03
CA ALA A 54 1.79 -12.26 4.11
C ALA A 54 1.63 -11.44 5.38
N GLY A 55 0.86 -10.36 5.34
CA GLY A 55 0.62 -9.55 6.54
C GLY A 55 -0.09 -8.26 6.26
N VAL A 56 -0.39 -7.53 7.33
CA VAL A 56 -1.05 -6.23 7.28
C VAL A 56 -0.07 -5.19 6.74
N MET A 57 -0.54 -4.40 5.78
CA MET A 57 0.26 -3.36 5.15
C MET A 57 -0.53 -2.05 5.08
N VAL A 58 0.14 -0.95 5.42
CA VAL A 58 -0.43 0.40 5.35
C VAL A 58 0.16 1.11 4.14
N LEU A 59 -0.69 1.73 3.34
CA LEU A 59 -0.26 2.54 2.20
C LEU A 59 -0.85 3.95 2.32
N ALA A 60 -0.11 4.93 1.81
CA ALA A 60 -0.57 6.32 1.79
C ALA A 60 -1.33 6.61 0.51
N ARG A 61 -2.38 7.41 0.59
CA ARG A 61 -3.19 7.82 -0.55
C ARG A 61 -2.92 9.24 -0.98
N SER A 62 -1.94 9.90 -0.37
CA SER A 62 -1.47 11.21 -0.78
C SER A 62 0.03 11.32 -0.49
N ARG A 63 0.67 12.28 -1.16
CA ARG A 63 2.09 12.55 -0.93
C ARG A 63 2.34 13.00 0.51
N MET A 64 1.49 13.88 1.03
CA MET A 64 1.62 14.38 2.40
C MET A 64 1.49 13.24 3.42
N ALA A 65 0.49 12.39 3.26
CA ALA A 65 0.32 11.24 4.14
C ALA A 65 1.52 10.30 4.07
N ALA A 66 2.09 10.10 2.87
CA ALA A 66 3.28 9.27 2.70
C ALA A 66 4.47 9.83 3.47
N GLU A 67 4.69 11.13 3.42
CA GLU A 67 5.78 11.78 4.15
C GLU A 67 5.62 11.64 5.66
N LEU A 68 4.42 11.91 6.18
CA LEU A 68 4.15 11.80 7.61
C LEU A 68 4.28 10.37 8.14
N LEU A 69 3.72 9.41 7.42
CA LEU A 69 3.79 8.00 7.82
C LEU A 69 5.22 7.46 7.72
N SER A 70 5.97 7.86 6.69
CA SER A 70 7.36 7.45 6.54
C SER A 70 8.23 7.92 7.70
N GLU A 71 7.98 9.12 8.21
CA GLU A 71 8.68 9.63 9.39
C GLU A 71 8.38 8.78 10.63
N GLN A 72 7.12 8.40 10.83
CA GLN A 72 6.71 7.57 11.95
C GLN A 72 7.30 6.18 11.88
N VAL A 73 7.37 5.61 10.71
CA VAL A 73 7.93 4.27 10.50
C VAL A 73 9.44 4.24 10.76
N ARG A 74 10.13 5.35 10.47
CA ARG A 74 11.58 5.44 10.69
C ARG A 74 11.96 5.72 12.14
N ALA A 75 11.04 6.17 12.95
CA ALA A 75 11.29 6.57 14.34
C ALA A 75 11.66 5.36 15.27
#